data_1e09e0c2d7c9dbf3383b2a42ce4e31d6
#
_entry.id   1e09e0c2d7c9dbf3383b2a42ce4e31d6
#
_cell.length_a   1.000
_cell.length_b   1.000
_cell.length_c   1.000
_cell.angle_alpha   90.00
_cell.angle_beta   90.00
_cell.angle_gamma   90.00
#
_symmetry.space_group_name_H-M   'P 1'
#
loop_
_entity.id
_entity.type
_entity.pdbx_description
1 polymer ?
#
loop_
_entity_poly.entity_id
_entity_poly.type
_entity_poly.pdbx_seq_one_letter_code
_entity_poly.pdbx_strand_id
1 'polypeptide(L)'
;MTDQTVLEFEYLAEDKNLSAKKVRNLGNIPGVVYGDGEKTKKISLQAKDLRKALELPSIFSQVILLRQAEESHKVILKDVQINPSNDKPVHVDFMKVSASTKVTMQVPLKFVSEDICFGVKNEGGMISKNKNEIELTCLAENLPEFIEVNVADLKLGNSIMPVSYTHLTLPTRIFV
;
A
#
# COMPACT_ATOMS: atom_id res chain seq x y z
N MET A 1 -7.59 -17.50 -3.12
CA MET A 1 -8.12 -16.60 -4.18
C MET A 1 -7.85 -15.20 -3.68
N THR A 2 -6.87 -14.51 -4.23
CA THR A 2 -6.55 -13.13 -3.87
C THR A 2 -7.67 -12.26 -4.44
N ASP A 3 -8.48 -11.67 -3.56
CA ASP A 3 -9.47 -10.67 -3.95
C ASP A 3 -8.71 -9.45 -4.51
N GLN A 4 -8.65 -9.34 -5.83
CA GLN A 4 -8.06 -8.18 -6.47
C GLN A 4 -8.98 -6.97 -6.26
N THR A 5 -8.47 -5.95 -5.63
CA THR A 5 -9.22 -4.68 -5.47
C THR A 5 -9.39 -4.04 -6.85
N VAL A 6 -10.63 -3.82 -7.25
CA VAL A 6 -11.00 -3.15 -8.50
C VAL A 6 -11.51 -1.76 -8.18
N LEU A 7 -10.91 -0.74 -8.77
CA LEU A 7 -11.36 0.64 -8.67
C LEU A 7 -11.80 1.15 -10.03
N GLU A 8 -12.98 1.76 -10.09
CA GLU A 8 -13.46 2.44 -11.27
C GLU A 8 -12.94 3.88 -11.31
N PHE A 9 -12.50 4.32 -12.48
CA PHE A 9 -11.98 5.66 -12.68
C PHE A 9 -12.46 6.26 -13.99
N GLU A 10 -12.36 7.58 -14.10
CA GLU A 10 -12.61 8.33 -15.32
C GLU A 10 -11.38 9.16 -15.68
N TYR A 11 -10.97 9.15 -16.95
CA TYR A 11 -9.94 10.08 -17.42
C TYR A 11 -10.48 11.51 -17.40
N LEU A 12 -9.70 12.41 -16.85
CA LEU A 12 -9.95 13.83 -16.98
C LEU A 12 -9.40 14.26 -18.35
N ALA A 13 -10.31 14.52 -19.30
CA ALA A 13 -9.92 15.00 -20.63
C ALA A 13 -9.08 16.28 -20.51
N GLU A 14 -7.99 16.36 -21.27
CA GLU A 14 -7.08 17.51 -21.28
C GLU A 14 -7.80 18.80 -21.67
N ASP A 15 -8.83 18.70 -22.52
CA ASP A 15 -9.62 19.85 -23.02
C ASP A 15 -10.64 20.39 -22.02
N LYS A 16 -11.03 19.64 -21.02
CA LYS A 16 -11.86 20.14 -19.94
C LYS A 16 -10.94 20.59 -18.81
N ASN A 17 -10.68 21.90 -18.72
CA ASN A 17 -10.04 22.57 -17.59
C ASN A 17 -10.82 22.34 -16.29
N LEU A 18 -11.05 21.09 -15.93
CA LEU A 18 -11.61 20.69 -14.66
C LEU A 18 -10.51 20.85 -13.62
N SER A 19 -10.53 21.98 -12.96
CA SER A 19 -9.61 22.20 -11.84
C SER A 19 -9.85 21.13 -10.78
N ALA A 20 -8.81 20.69 -10.08
CA ALA A 20 -8.90 19.73 -8.98
C ALA A 20 -9.98 20.13 -7.94
N LYS A 21 -10.22 21.44 -7.77
CA LYS A 21 -11.29 21.97 -6.91
C LYS A 21 -12.68 21.59 -7.42
N LYS A 22 -12.93 21.66 -8.73
CA LYS A 22 -14.22 21.27 -9.31
C LYS A 22 -14.46 19.77 -9.17
N VAL A 23 -13.43 18.93 -9.38
CA VAL A 23 -13.52 17.48 -9.21
C VAL A 23 -13.92 17.13 -7.77
N ARG A 24 -13.29 17.76 -6.77
CA ARG A 24 -13.62 17.55 -5.36
C ARG A 24 -15.02 18.02 -4.99
N ASN A 25 -15.49 19.12 -5.58
CA ASN A 25 -16.85 19.61 -5.33
C ASN A 25 -17.92 18.65 -5.89
N LEU A 26 -17.60 17.85 -6.90
CA LEU A 26 -18.47 16.80 -7.45
C LEU A 26 -18.44 15.51 -6.60
N GLY A 27 -17.69 15.49 -5.50
CA GLY A 27 -17.54 14.32 -4.63
C GLY A 27 -16.52 13.30 -5.12
N ASN A 28 -15.73 13.66 -6.15
CA ASN A 28 -14.68 12.82 -6.70
C ASN A 28 -13.30 13.26 -6.20
N ILE A 29 -12.34 12.35 -6.28
CA ILE A 29 -10.95 12.60 -5.90
C ILE A 29 -10.11 12.63 -7.17
N PRO A 30 -9.37 13.74 -7.43
CA PRO A 30 -8.43 13.79 -8.52
C PRO A 30 -7.22 12.92 -8.20
N GLY A 31 -6.69 12.27 -9.21
CA GLY A 31 -5.47 11.49 -9.12
C GLY A 31 -4.67 11.55 -10.41
N VAL A 32 -3.50 10.94 -10.35
CA VAL A 32 -2.61 10.78 -11.51
C VAL A 32 -2.19 9.32 -11.65
N VAL A 33 -2.05 8.90 -12.90
CA VAL A 33 -1.49 7.60 -13.26
C VAL A 33 -0.26 7.84 -14.11
N TYR A 34 0.87 7.32 -13.70
CA TYR A 34 2.15 7.43 -14.41
C TYR A 34 2.89 6.08 -14.41
N GLY A 35 3.93 5.97 -15.19
CA GLY A 35 4.77 4.76 -15.31
C GLY A 35 4.71 4.15 -16.69
N ASP A 36 5.49 3.09 -16.90
CA ASP A 36 5.60 2.32 -18.15
C ASP A 36 6.01 3.15 -19.38
N GLY A 37 6.72 4.28 -19.17
CA GLY A 37 7.16 5.17 -20.24
C GLY A 37 6.05 6.00 -20.89
N GLU A 38 4.80 5.87 -20.45
CA GLU A 38 3.69 6.67 -20.95
C GLU A 38 3.61 8.05 -20.29
N LYS A 39 2.93 8.97 -20.96
CA LYS A 39 2.62 10.30 -20.40
C LYS A 39 1.70 10.15 -19.19
N THR A 40 1.96 10.95 -18.17
CA THR A 40 1.11 11.04 -16.98
C THR A 40 -0.32 11.40 -17.37
N LYS A 41 -1.28 10.56 -16.97
CA LYS A 41 -2.70 10.77 -17.22
C LYS A 41 -3.39 11.24 -15.95
N LYS A 42 -4.22 12.26 -16.06
CA LYS A 42 -5.07 12.75 -14.94
C LYS A 42 -6.34 11.92 -14.90
N ILE A 43 -6.70 11.47 -13.71
CA ILE A 43 -7.90 10.65 -13.50
C ILE A 43 -8.77 11.25 -12.38
N SER A 44 -10.00 10.83 -12.33
CA SER A 44 -10.90 11.09 -11.21
C SER A 44 -11.52 9.77 -10.73
N LEU A 45 -11.57 9.60 -9.42
CA LEU A 45 -12.17 8.44 -8.77
C LEU A 45 -13.31 8.88 -7.85
N GLN A 46 -14.30 8.00 -7.68
CA GLN A 46 -15.32 8.24 -6.68
C GLN A 46 -14.73 8.16 -5.27
N ALA A 47 -14.98 9.19 -4.45
CA ALA A 47 -14.46 9.25 -3.10
C ALA A 47 -14.93 8.09 -2.21
N LYS A 48 -16.12 7.55 -2.47
CA LYS A 48 -16.69 6.42 -1.74
C LYS A 48 -15.90 5.13 -1.95
N ASP A 49 -15.55 4.83 -3.20
CA ASP A 49 -14.87 3.57 -3.54
C ASP A 49 -13.40 3.61 -3.10
N LEU A 50 -12.75 4.75 -3.30
CA LEU A 50 -11.39 4.94 -2.80
C LEU A 50 -11.32 4.83 -1.27
N ARG A 51 -12.29 5.39 -0.55
CA ARG A 51 -12.31 5.31 0.92
C ARG A 51 -12.44 3.86 1.40
N LYS A 52 -13.34 3.09 0.80
CA LYS A 52 -13.49 1.66 1.10
C LYS A 52 -12.19 0.88 0.85
N ALA A 53 -11.51 1.20 -0.25
CA ALA A 53 -10.24 0.56 -0.57
C ALA A 53 -9.15 0.92 0.45
N LEU A 54 -9.09 2.17 0.92
CA LEU A 54 -8.13 2.64 1.92
C LEU A 54 -8.38 2.08 3.34
N GLU A 55 -9.56 1.51 3.61
CA GLU A 55 -9.83 0.78 4.87
C GLU A 55 -9.01 -0.51 4.98
N LEU A 56 -8.52 -1.04 3.84
CA LEU A 56 -7.66 -2.22 3.81
C LEU A 56 -6.19 -1.80 3.96
N PRO A 57 -5.50 -2.18 5.04
CA PRO A 57 -4.08 -1.85 5.23
C PRO A 57 -3.19 -2.35 4.10
N SER A 58 -3.58 -3.47 3.47
CA SER A 58 -2.85 -4.09 2.36
C SER A 58 -2.97 -3.34 1.04
N ILE A 59 -3.79 -2.27 0.94
CA ILE A 59 -4.00 -1.53 -0.33
C ILE A 59 -2.69 -0.94 -0.88
N PHE A 60 -1.76 -0.57 -0.01
CA PHE A 60 -0.46 -0.03 -0.39
C PHE A 60 0.52 -1.11 -0.88
N SER A 61 0.23 -2.38 -0.60
CA SER A 61 1.10 -3.52 -0.93
C SER A 61 0.46 -4.51 -1.90
N GLN A 62 -0.58 -4.11 -2.63
CA GLN A 62 -1.22 -4.97 -3.62
C GLN A 62 -1.38 -4.28 -4.98
N VAL A 63 -1.48 -5.10 -6.02
CA VAL A 63 -1.78 -4.62 -7.38
C VAL A 63 -3.28 -4.39 -7.50
N ILE A 64 -3.65 -3.16 -7.86
CA ILE A 64 -5.02 -2.71 -8.03
C ILE A 64 -5.35 -2.71 -9.53
N LEU A 65 -6.57 -3.11 -9.87
CA LEU A 65 -7.10 -2.95 -11.22
C LEU A 65 -7.87 -1.64 -11.30
N LEU A 66 -7.35 -0.68 -12.06
CA LEU A 66 -8.10 0.49 -12.47
C LEU A 66 -8.89 0.13 -13.74
N ARG A 67 -10.22 0.27 -13.68
CA ARG A 67 -11.12 -0.02 -14.79
C ARG A 67 -11.84 1.25 -15.26
N GLN A 68 -11.82 1.46 -16.57
CA GLN A 68 -12.65 2.45 -17.24
C GLN A 68 -13.26 1.83 -18.50
N ALA A 69 -14.58 1.68 -18.53
CA ALA A 69 -15.29 1.00 -19.60
C ALA A 69 -14.65 -0.35 -19.97
N GLU A 70 -13.95 -0.43 -21.11
CA GLU A 70 -13.29 -1.64 -21.58
C GLU A 70 -11.79 -1.70 -21.25
N GLU A 71 -11.19 -0.56 -20.84
CA GLU A 71 -9.77 -0.50 -20.48
C GLU A 71 -9.56 -0.88 -19.02
N SER A 72 -8.54 -1.71 -18.76
CA SER A 72 -8.09 -2.04 -17.41
C SER A 72 -6.58 -1.89 -17.31
N HIS A 73 -6.14 -1.21 -16.26
CA HIS A 73 -4.73 -1.00 -15.99
C HIS A 73 -4.34 -1.60 -14.64
N LYS A 74 -3.24 -2.36 -14.63
CA LYS A 74 -2.64 -2.82 -13.38
C LYS A 74 -1.79 -1.69 -12.81
N VAL A 75 -2.13 -1.26 -11.61
CA VAL A 75 -1.45 -0.15 -10.94
C VAL A 75 -1.18 -0.50 -9.48
N ILE A 76 -0.26 0.23 -8.89
CA ILE A 76 -0.02 0.22 -7.44
C ILE A 76 -0.31 1.62 -6.92
N LEU A 77 -0.90 1.70 -5.74
CA LEU A 77 -1.11 2.94 -5.02
C LEU A 77 0.24 3.40 -4.45
N LYS A 78 0.76 4.51 -4.97
CA LYS A 78 2.07 5.02 -4.58
C LYS A 78 1.99 5.99 -3.41
N ASP A 79 1.01 6.89 -3.46
CA ASP A 79 0.81 7.89 -2.41
C ASP A 79 -0.64 8.33 -2.32
N VAL A 80 -1.07 8.72 -1.12
CA VAL A 80 -2.39 9.28 -0.84
C VAL A 80 -2.24 10.51 0.04
N GLN A 81 -2.67 11.64 -0.48
CA GLN A 81 -2.76 12.86 0.31
C GLN A 81 -4.08 12.87 1.08
N ILE A 82 -3.99 12.94 2.39
CA ILE A 82 -5.14 12.98 3.31
C ILE A 82 -5.21 14.37 3.92
N ASN A 83 -6.41 14.93 4.00
CA ASN A 83 -6.63 16.20 4.69
C ASN A 83 -6.66 15.95 6.22
N PRO A 84 -5.73 16.50 7.00
CA PRO A 84 -5.61 16.23 8.44
C PRO A 84 -6.80 16.73 9.27
N SER A 85 -7.63 17.62 8.72
CA SER A 85 -8.79 18.17 9.45
C SER A 85 -10.01 17.24 9.42
N ASN A 86 -10.15 16.37 8.42
CA ASN A 86 -11.35 15.56 8.23
C ASN A 86 -11.07 14.14 7.73
N ASP A 87 -9.80 13.73 7.70
CA ASP A 87 -9.31 12.42 7.27
C ASP A 87 -9.82 11.99 5.87
N LYS A 88 -10.16 12.97 5.03
CA LYS A 88 -10.62 12.69 3.66
C LYS A 88 -9.46 12.69 2.68
N PRO A 89 -9.38 11.70 1.79
CA PRO A 89 -8.39 11.71 0.73
C PRO A 89 -8.65 12.89 -0.23
N VAL A 90 -7.58 13.58 -0.59
CA VAL A 90 -7.59 14.81 -1.41
C VAL A 90 -6.97 14.58 -2.78
N HIS A 91 -5.97 13.70 -2.85
CA HIS A 91 -5.26 13.32 -4.07
C HIS A 91 -4.74 11.90 -3.96
N VAL A 92 -4.61 11.22 -5.10
CA VAL A 92 -4.04 9.88 -5.17
C VAL A 92 -3.09 9.75 -6.36
N ASP A 93 -2.00 9.05 -6.12
CA ASP A 93 -0.96 8.79 -7.09
C ASP A 93 -0.86 7.30 -7.35
N PHE A 94 -1.11 6.91 -8.59
CA PHE A 94 -0.98 5.53 -9.04
C PHE A 94 0.20 5.37 -9.99
N MET A 95 0.93 4.28 -9.82
CA MET A 95 1.98 3.90 -10.73
C MET A 95 1.55 2.66 -11.51
N LYS A 96 1.57 2.75 -12.86
CA LYS A 96 1.40 1.57 -13.72
C LYS A 96 2.55 0.61 -13.51
N VAL A 97 2.24 -0.66 -13.42
CA VAL A 97 3.22 -1.70 -13.20
C VAL A 97 3.07 -2.81 -14.22
N SER A 98 4.21 -3.18 -14.78
CA SER A 98 4.39 -4.40 -15.56
C SER A 98 5.01 -5.47 -14.65
N ALA A 99 4.91 -6.73 -15.02
CA ALA A 99 5.44 -7.85 -14.27
C ALA A 99 6.93 -7.69 -13.88
N SER A 100 7.72 -7.08 -14.76
CA SER A 100 9.16 -6.85 -14.59
C SER A 100 9.53 -5.53 -13.89
N THR A 101 8.54 -4.71 -13.52
CA THR A 101 8.80 -3.41 -12.90
C THR A 101 9.25 -3.59 -11.45
N LYS A 102 10.41 -3.03 -11.12
CA LYS A 102 10.87 -2.94 -9.72
C LYS A 102 10.11 -1.80 -9.04
N VAL A 103 9.47 -2.12 -7.94
CA VAL A 103 8.70 -1.17 -7.14
C VAL A 103 9.22 -1.14 -5.71
N THR A 104 9.25 0.06 -5.15
CA THR A 104 9.58 0.29 -3.75
C THR A 104 8.32 0.74 -3.05
N MET A 105 7.84 -0.07 -2.11
CA MET A 105 6.57 0.13 -1.41
C MET A 105 6.72 -0.06 0.10
N GLN A 106 5.82 0.55 0.85
CA GLN A 106 5.68 0.29 2.28
C GLN A 106 4.75 -0.91 2.47
N VAL A 107 5.26 -1.95 3.13
CA VAL A 107 4.52 -3.18 3.40
C VAL A 107 4.24 -3.28 4.90
N PRO A 108 2.97 -3.51 5.30
CA PRO A 108 2.61 -3.59 6.70
C PRO A 108 3.19 -4.85 7.35
N LEU A 109 3.57 -4.72 8.63
CA LEU A 109 4.04 -5.80 9.47
C LEU A 109 2.87 -6.40 10.26
N LYS A 110 2.74 -7.72 10.20
CA LYS A 110 1.80 -8.47 11.01
C LYS A 110 2.57 -9.24 12.08
N PHE A 111 2.44 -8.82 13.33
CA PHE A 111 3.06 -9.52 14.44
C PHE A 111 2.23 -10.73 14.81
N VAL A 112 2.89 -11.88 14.89
CA VAL A 112 2.25 -13.15 15.27
C VAL A 112 2.87 -13.65 16.56
N SER A 113 2.06 -14.41 17.33
CA SER A 113 2.51 -15.02 18.60
C SER A 113 2.81 -14.03 19.72
N GLU A 114 2.17 -12.87 19.75
CA GLU A 114 2.33 -11.87 20.82
C GLU A 114 1.93 -12.44 22.19
N ASP A 115 0.82 -13.20 22.24
CA ASP A 115 0.27 -13.78 23.48
C ASP A 115 1.17 -14.84 24.13
N ILE A 116 2.03 -15.48 23.33
CA ILE A 116 2.95 -16.54 23.79
C ILE A 116 4.40 -16.08 23.87
N CYS A 117 4.64 -14.80 23.65
CA CYS A 117 5.97 -14.20 23.72
C CYS A 117 6.61 -14.46 25.10
N PHE A 118 7.84 -15.02 25.11
CA PHE A 118 8.55 -15.38 26.33
C PHE A 118 8.77 -14.17 27.26
N GLY A 119 9.18 -13.03 26.69
CA GLY A 119 9.42 -11.81 27.48
C GLY A 119 8.15 -11.22 28.11
N VAL A 120 6.97 -11.40 27.46
CA VAL A 120 5.69 -10.94 28.01
C VAL A 120 5.21 -11.90 29.11
N LYS A 121 5.23 -13.20 28.83
CA LYS A 121 4.61 -14.21 29.70
C LYS A 121 5.43 -14.54 30.93
N ASN A 122 6.75 -14.65 30.79
CA ASN A 122 7.66 -15.10 31.85
C ASN A 122 8.39 -13.95 32.55
N GLU A 123 8.64 -12.87 31.85
CA GLU A 123 9.44 -11.75 32.35
C GLU A 123 8.60 -10.49 32.62
N GLY A 124 7.28 -10.52 32.33
CA GLY A 124 6.37 -9.39 32.58
C GLY A 124 6.66 -8.17 31.71
N GLY A 125 7.33 -8.36 30.57
CA GLY A 125 7.66 -7.30 29.63
C GLY A 125 6.47 -6.84 28.79
N MET A 126 6.66 -5.75 28.05
CA MET A 126 5.72 -5.24 27.08
C MET A 126 6.39 -5.13 25.71
N ILE A 127 5.69 -5.53 24.65
CA ILE A 127 6.18 -5.38 23.27
C ILE A 127 5.92 -3.96 22.80
N SER A 128 7.01 -3.23 22.45
CA SER A 128 6.93 -1.90 21.84
C SER A 128 7.08 -2.03 20.33
N LYS A 129 6.05 -1.65 19.58
CA LYS A 129 6.02 -1.66 18.11
C LYS A 129 6.45 -0.29 17.58
N ASN A 130 7.73 -0.11 17.35
CA ASN A 130 8.27 1.16 16.88
C ASN A 130 8.02 1.40 15.39
N LYS A 131 7.84 0.34 14.61
CA LYS A 131 7.51 0.39 13.18
C LYS A 131 6.39 -0.59 12.88
N ASN A 132 5.41 -0.12 12.14
CA ASN A 132 4.28 -0.94 11.67
C ASN A 132 4.43 -1.31 10.19
N GLU A 133 5.34 -0.65 9.47
CA GLU A 133 5.57 -0.80 8.04
C GLU A 133 7.06 -0.82 7.73
N ILE A 134 7.45 -1.55 6.70
CA ILE A 134 8.83 -1.59 6.17
C ILE A 134 8.81 -1.25 4.69
N GLU A 135 9.77 -0.45 4.26
CA GLU A 135 10.02 -0.19 2.85
C GLU A 135 10.69 -1.40 2.21
N LEU A 136 10.04 -1.97 1.21
CA LEU A 136 10.49 -3.14 0.47
C LEU A 136 10.61 -2.82 -1.01
N THR A 137 11.75 -3.21 -1.62
CA THR A 137 11.94 -3.13 -3.07
C THR A 137 11.87 -4.53 -3.68
N CYS A 138 10.87 -4.79 -4.51
CA CYS A 138 10.67 -6.07 -5.16
C CYS A 138 10.11 -5.91 -6.58
N LEU A 139 9.96 -7.01 -7.29
CA LEU A 139 9.19 -7.03 -8.53
C LEU A 139 7.69 -6.95 -8.21
N ALA A 140 6.93 -6.29 -9.06
CA ALA A 140 5.49 -6.11 -8.85
C ALA A 140 4.71 -7.43 -8.72
N GLU A 141 5.18 -8.52 -9.34
CA GLU A 141 4.58 -9.86 -9.21
C GLU A 141 4.82 -10.50 -7.83
N ASN A 142 5.93 -10.16 -7.18
CA ASN A 142 6.36 -10.76 -5.92
C ASN A 142 6.07 -9.85 -4.71
N LEU A 143 5.16 -8.91 -4.87
CA LEU A 143 4.80 -7.98 -3.80
C LEU A 143 3.96 -8.71 -2.73
N PRO A 144 4.45 -8.86 -1.48
CA PRO A 144 3.69 -9.48 -0.42
C PRO A 144 2.67 -8.50 0.17
N GLU A 145 1.47 -8.97 0.51
CA GLU A 145 0.42 -8.15 1.13
C GLU A 145 0.80 -7.70 2.54
N PHE A 146 1.53 -8.53 3.27
CA PHE A 146 2.05 -8.24 4.61
C PHE A 146 3.29 -9.10 4.88
N ILE A 147 4.07 -8.71 5.87
CA ILE A 147 5.22 -9.49 6.35
C ILE A 147 4.91 -9.97 7.77
N GLU A 148 4.93 -11.28 7.98
CA GLU A 148 4.73 -11.86 9.29
C GLU A 148 6.03 -11.83 10.10
N VAL A 149 5.95 -11.24 11.30
CA VAL A 149 7.05 -11.21 12.26
C VAL A 149 6.66 -12.05 13.47
N ASN A 150 7.36 -13.17 13.68
CA ASN A 150 7.15 -14.00 14.85
C ASN A 150 7.92 -13.44 16.04
N VAL A 151 7.22 -13.14 17.13
CA VAL A 151 7.80 -12.58 18.36
C VAL A 151 7.82 -13.57 19.52
N ALA A 152 7.52 -14.86 19.29
CA ALA A 152 7.42 -15.87 20.35
C ALA A 152 8.68 -15.97 21.23
N ASP A 153 9.86 -15.92 20.62
CA ASP A 153 11.15 -16.12 21.29
C ASP A 153 11.79 -14.82 21.79
N LEU A 154 11.08 -13.69 21.69
CA LEU A 154 11.61 -12.39 22.08
C LEU A 154 11.71 -12.28 23.61
N LYS A 155 12.91 -12.00 24.12
CA LYS A 155 13.20 -11.81 25.54
C LYS A 155 13.25 -10.35 25.92
N LEU A 156 13.18 -10.09 27.22
CA LEU A 156 13.29 -8.72 27.74
C LEU A 156 14.63 -8.07 27.34
N GLY A 157 14.57 -6.85 26.85
CA GLY A 157 15.75 -6.10 26.36
C GLY A 157 16.23 -6.47 24.95
N ASN A 158 15.64 -7.47 24.32
CA ASN A 158 15.94 -7.81 22.92
C ASN A 158 15.06 -7.02 21.95
N SER A 159 15.57 -6.78 20.75
CA SER A 159 14.84 -6.11 19.68
C SER A 159 14.99 -6.87 18.36
N ILE A 160 13.93 -6.93 17.58
CA ILE A 160 13.96 -7.43 16.21
C ILE A 160 14.15 -6.22 15.30
N MET A 161 15.23 -6.21 14.53
CA MET A 161 15.52 -5.15 13.57
C MET A 161 15.32 -5.67 12.15
N PRO A 162 14.57 -4.97 11.31
CA PRO A 162 14.51 -5.32 9.90
C PRO A 162 15.88 -5.01 9.27
N VAL A 163 16.53 -6.04 8.75
CA VAL A 163 17.75 -5.86 7.95
C VAL A 163 17.30 -5.61 6.51
N SER A 164 17.80 -4.54 5.91
CA SER A 164 17.52 -4.22 4.50
C SER A 164 18.13 -5.28 3.60
N TYR A 165 17.33 -6.22 3.13
CA TYR A 165 17.74 -7.16 2.10
C TYR A 165 17.49 -6.56 0.72
N THR A 166 18.54 -6.27 -0.01
CA THR A 166 18.48 -5.78 -1.40
C THR A 166 18.20 -6.89 -2.41
N HIS A 167 18.17 -8.16 -1.98
CA HIS A 167 17.84 -9.32 -2.80
C HIS A 167 16.88 -10.25 -2.08
N LEU A 168 15.61 -10.21 -2.44
CA LEU A 168 14.60 -11.16 -1.97
C LEU A 168 14.30 -12.19 -3.06
N THR A 169 14.89 -13.37 -2.89
CA THR A 169 14.26 -14.60 -3.32
C THR A 169 13.44 -15.12 -2.15
N LEU A 170 12.10 -15.11 -2.25
CA LEU A 170 11.21 -15.72 -1.25
C LEU A 170 11.40 -17.24 -1.23
N PRO A 171 11.38 -17.92 -0.06
CA PRO A 171 10.60 -17.66 1.13
C PRO A 171 11.46 -17.23 2.32
N THR A 172 11.19 -16.08 2.87
CA THR A 172 12.01 -15.52 3.93
C THR A 172 11.52 -15.97 5.30
N ARG A 173 12.19 -16.95 5.89
CA ARG A 173 12.26 -17.07 7.34
C ARG A 173 13.20 -15.95 7.81
N ILE A 174 12.68 -14.98 8.53
CA ILE A 174 13.49 -14.02 9.28
C ILE A 174 14.06 -14.82 10.46
N PHE A 175 15.34 -15.13 10.39
CA PHE A 175 16.06 -15.67 11.55
C PHE A 175 16.45 -14.52 12.46
N VAL A 176 16.22 -14.71 13.75
CA VAL A 176 16.65 -13.87 14.89
C VAL A 176 18.15 -13.90 15.04
#